data_28f9e863074baae0d3ecd911a9fdd1ba
#
_entry.id   28f9e863074baae0d3ecd911a9fdd1ba
#
_cell.length_a   1.000
_cell.length_b   1.000
_cell.length_c   1.000
_cell.angle_alpha   90.00
_cell.angle_beta   90.00
_cell.angle_gamma   90.00
#
_symmetry.space_group_name_H-M   'P 1'
#
loop_
_entity.id
_entity.type
_entity.pdbx_description
1 polymer ?
#
loop_
_entity_poly.entity_id
_entity_poly.type
_entity_poly.pdbx_seq_one_letter_code
_entity_poly.pdbx_strand_id
1 'polypeptide(L)'
;MKLAETWIEDASIRTAVATFHDEVEEVDEVDEAKDGCGGVVWQPYVLKRAHTRNKMLHKLAREIRGVEKRRGKKMAVAQYKAISDKWESASKPFLRPGHDYFTDLLAKLDCVTVPKGETLEAAFERAKTQPPPAKVLIHQNTEVRLLASLCRELQEMAGDQPSMLCQMSVAHLFGHSSHRTISNWIKVLKILDMLKVAEPCSWGKAARYFYVA
;
A
#
# COMPACT_ATOMS: atom_id res chain seq x y z
N MET A 1 -1.73 -46.10 -9.29
CA MET A 1 -2.58 -45.09 -8.66
C MET A 1 -2.28 -43.76 -9.30
N LYS A 2 -3.14 -43.23 -10.17
CA LYS A 2 -3.00 -41.95 -10.85
C LYS A 2 -3.68 -40.91 -9.97
N LEU A 3 -2.94 -39.93 -9.43
CA LEU A 3 -3.49 -38.75 -8.77
C LEU A 3 -4.05 -37.84 -9.87
N ALA A 4 -5.35 -37.67 -9.89
CA ALA A 4 -6.03 -36.69 -10.71
C ALA A 4 -5.75 -35.29 -10.12
N GLU A 5 -5.03 -34.48 -10.85
CA GLU A 5 -4.92 -33.03 -10.59
C GLU A 5 -6.27 -32.41 -10.94
N THR A 6 -7.10 -32.15 -9.94
CA THR A 6 -8.30 -31.33 -10.07
C THR A 6 -7.87 -29.87 -10.15
N TRP A 7 -7.79 -29.35 -11.38
CA TRP A 7 -7.77 -27.91 -11.60
C TRP A 7 -9.14 -27.36 -11.25
N ILE A 8 -9.24 -26.68 -10.12
CA ILE A 8 -10.41 -25.87 -9.81
C ILE A 8 -10.35 -24.68 -10.76
N GLU A 9 -11.10 -24.75 -11.85
CA GLU A 9 -11.40 -23.58 -12.68
C GLU A 9 -12.24 -22.62 -11.85
N ASP A 10 -11.58 -21.59 -11.33
CA ASP A 10 -12.22 -20.59 -10.51
C ASP A 10 -13.14 -19.71 -11.39
N ALA A 11 -14.40 -20.15 -11.53
CA ALA A 11 -15.43 -19.42 -12.27
C ALA A 11 -15.62 -17.98 -11.74
N SER A 12 -15.26 -17.73 -10.50
CA SER A 12 -15.29 -16.44 -9.83
C SER A 12 -14.40 -15.40 -10.52
N ILE A 13 -13.21 -15.80 -11.01
CA ILE A 13 -12.29 -14.89 -11.71
C ILE A 13 -12.84 -14.50 -13.08
N ARG A 14 -13.48 -15.44 -13.80
CA ARG A 14 -14.10 -15.14 -15.10
C ARG A 14 -15.30 -14.20 -14.98
N THR A 15 -16.08 -14.34 -13.92
CA THR A 15 -17.23 -13.46 -13.64
C THR A 15 -16.77 -12.05 -13.26
N ALA A 16 -15.69 -11.91 -12.48
CA ALA A 16 -15.12 -10.60 -12.13
C ALA A 16 -14.56 -9.85 -13.35
N VAL A 17 -13.98 -10.56 -14.32
CA VAL A 17 -13.50 -9.95 -15.57
C VAL A 17 -14.67 -9.56 -16.49
N ALA A 18 -15.74 -10.36 -16.54
CA ALA A 18 -16.92 -10.07 -17.38
C ALA A 18 -17.72 -8.89 -16.86
N THR A 19 -17.92 -8.75 -15.54
CA THR A 19 -18.60 -7.59 -14.94
C THR A 19 -17.80 -6.28 -15.07
N PHE A 20 -16.49 -6.36 -15.29
CA PHE A 20 -15.65 -5.17 -15.50
C PHE A 20 -15.77 -4.59 -16.93
N HIS A 21 -16.35 -5.33 -17.87
CA HIS A 21 -16.52 -4.86 -19.25
C HIS A 21 -17.81 -4.09 -19.51
N ASP A 22 -18.82 -4.21 -18.64
CA ASP A 22 -20.14 -3.60 -18.88
C ASP A 22 -20.34 -2.20 -18.22
N GLU A 23 -19.39 -1.74 -17.38
CA GLU A 23 -19.42 -0.39 -16.83
C GLU A 23 -18.39 0.54 -17.51
N VAL A 24 -18.47 0.65 -18.84
CA VAL A 24 -17.76 1.73 -19.55
C VAL A 24 -18.72 2.92 -19.66
N GLU A 25 -18.84 3.69 -18.59
CA GLU A 25 -19.33 5.06 -18.69
C GLU A 25 -18.38 5.89 -19.56
N GLU A 26 -18.95 6.64 -20.48
CA GLU A 26 -18.27 7.65 -21.31
C GLU A 26 -17.41 8.55 -20.40
N VAL A 27 -16.10 8.39 -20.50
CA VAL A 27 -15.14 9.21 -19.75
C VAL A 27 -14.76 10.37 -20.64
N ASP A 28 -15.18 11.58 -20.23
CA ASP A 28 -14.73 12.85 -20.78
C ASP A 28 -13.22 12.87 -21.02
N GLU A 29 -12.83 13.40 -22.19
CA GLU A 29 -11.45 13.65 -22.60
C GLU A 29 -10.70 14.41 -21.51
N VAL A 30 -9.76 13.73 -20.85
CA VAL A 30 -8.87 14.33 -19.86
C VAL A 30 -7.44 14.10 -20.27
N ASP A 31 -6.75 15.22 -20.55
CA ASP A 31 -5.32 15.40 -20.67
C ASP A 31 -4.49 14.11 -20.85
N GLU A 32 -4.24 13.76 -22.10
CA GLU A 32 -3.26 12.76 -22.49
C GLU A 32 -1.88 13.20 -21.99
N ALA A 33 -1.45 12.70 -20.86
CA ALA A 33 -0.03 12.66 -20.56
C ALA A 33 0.64 11.94 -21.74
N LYS A 34 1.58 12.62 -22.41
CA LYS A 34 2.24 12.28 -23.70
C LYS A 34 2.75 10.85 -23.86
N ASP A 35 2.66 10.00 -22.85
CA ASP A 35 3.18 8.63 -22.83
C ASP A 35 2.09 7.53 -22.62
N GLY A 36 0.81 7.89 -22.51
CA GLY A 36 -0.30 6.95 -22.30
C GLY A 36 -0.29 6.23 -20.93
N CYS A 37 0.67 6.53 -20.05
CA CYS A 37 0.83 5.86 -18.74
C CYS A 37 0.20 6.64 -17.58
N GLY A 38 -0.56 7.71 -17.87
CA GLY A 38 -1.26 8.45 -16.84
C GLY A 38 -0.35 8.93 -15.69
N GLY A 39 0.90 9.36 -15.96
CA GLY A 39 1.85 9.84 -14.97
C GLY A 39 2.41 8.77 -14.03
N VAL A 40 2.24 7.50 -14.32
CA VAL A 40 2.86 6.39 -13.58
C VAL A 40 4.32 6.24 -13.98
N VAL A 41 5.23 6.31 -13.01
CA VAL A 41 6.66 6.06 -13.22
C VAL A 41 6.90 4.55 -13.09
N TRP A 42 7.00 3.84 -14.21
CA TRP A 42 7.11 2.37 -14.27
C TRP A 42 8.55 1.87 -14.40
N GLN A 43 9.48 2.69 -14.92
CA GLN A 43 10.87 2.30 -15.22
C GLN A 43 11.64 1.72 -14.03
N PRO A 44 11.49 2.21 -12.77
CA PRO A 44 12.18 1.62 -11.62
C PRO A 44 11.78 0.18 -11.31
N TYR A 45 10.66 -0.29 -11.87
CA TYR A 45 10.10 -1.62 -11.61
C TYR A 45 10.44 -2.65 -12.69
N VAL A 46 11.21 -2.27 -13.71
CA VAL A 46 11.73 -3.18 -14.73
C VAL A 46 12.59 -4.27 -14.09
N LEU A 47 12.40 -5.50 -14.54
CA LEU A 47 13.13 -6.65 -13.99
C LEU A 47 14.62 -6.57 -14.33
N LYS A 48 15.42 -6.83 -13.32
CA LYS A 48 16.88 -7.02 -13.44
C LYS A 48 17.30 -8.46 -13.18
N ARG A 49 16.38 -9.31 -12.67
CA ARG A 49 16.59 -10.72 -12.32
C ARG A 49 15.28 -11.49 -12.43
N ALA A 50 15.29 -12.73 -12.90
CA ALA A 50 14.12 -13.56 -13.14
C ALA A 50 13.23 -13.78 -11.90
N HIS A 51 13.83 -13.95 -10.71
CA HIS A 51 13.08 -14.30 -9.49
C HIS A 51 12.40 -13.12 -8.78
N THR A 52 12.48 -11.90 -9.33
CA THR A 52 11.91 -10.70 -8.69
C THR A 52 10.57 -10.27 -9.25
N ARG A 53 10.00 -11.00 -10.21
CA ARG A 53 8.77 -10.65 -10.95
C ARG A 53 7.62 -10.23 -10.03
N ASN A 54 7.16 -11.11 -9.15
CA ASN A 54 6.02 -10.84 -8.28
C ASN A 54 6.24 -9.61 -7.37
N LYS A 55 7.46 -9.44 -6.88
CA LYS A 55 7.84 -8.29 -6.06
C LYS A 55 7.78 -6.99 -6.86
N MET A 56 8.24 -7.00 -8.12
CA MET A 56 8.26 -5.79 -8.97
C MET A 56 6.85 -5.45 -9.48
N LEU A 57 6.04 -6.44 -9.88
CA LEU A 57 4.63 -6.22 -10.22
C LEU A 57 3.84 -5.65 -9.03
N HIS A 58 4.04 -6.16 -7.81
CA HIS A 58 3.38 -5.60 -6.64
C HIS A 58 3.82 -4.16 -6.35
N LYS A 59 5.10 -3.83 -6.53
CA LYS A 59 5.59 -2.46 -6.40
C LYS A 59 5.01 -1.53 -7.46
N LEU A 60 4.91 -2.01 -8.72
CA LEU A 60 4.27 -1.27 -9.81
C LEU A 60 2.79 -1.03 -9.52
N ALA A 61 2.07 -2.04 -9.05
CA ALA A 61 0.67 -1.91 -8.63
C ALA A 61 0.50 -0.85 -7.52
N ARG A 62 1.41 -0.80 -6.54
CA ARG A 62 1.43 0.24 -5.49
C ARG A 62 1.67 1.64 -6.06
N GLU A 63 2.54 1.78 -7.08
CA GLU A 63 2.75 3.05 -7.79
C GLU A 63 1.46 3.51 -8.46
N ILE A 64 0.80 2.62 -9.19
CA ILE A 64 -0.47 2.91 -9.88
C ILE A 64 -1.52 3.38 -8.87
N ARG A 65 -1.74 2.63 -7.78
CA ARG A 65 -2.69 3.03 -6.71
C ARG A 65 -2.30 4.37 -6.06
N GLY A 66 -1.00 4.66 -5.93
CA GLY A 66 -0.53 5.95 -5.44
C GLY A 66 -0.89 7.11 -6.37
N VAL A 67 -0.79 6.90 -7.70
CA VAL A 67 -1.21 7.89 -8.70
C VAL A 67 -2.73 8.09 -8.67
N GLU A 68 -3.51 7.01 -8.63
CA GLU A 68 -4.96 7.05 -8.56
C GLU A 68 -5.45 7.83 -7.34
N LYS A 69 -4.86 7.56 -6.17
CA LYS A 69 -5.21 8.27 -4.93
C LYS A 69 -4.91 9.77 -5.03
N ARG A 70 -3.74 10.15 -5.59
CA ARG A 70 -3.41 11.57 -5.80
C ARG A 70 -4.36 12.26 -6.77
N ARG A 71 -4.91 11.53 -7.76
CA ARG A 71 -5.87 12.05 -8.75
C ARG A 71 -7.32 12.01 -8.26
N GLY A 72 -7.61 11.27 -7.20
CA GLY A 72 -8.96 11.06 -6.69
C GLY A 72 -9.83 10.16 -7.59
N LYS A 73 -9.27 9.53 -8.64
CA LYS A 73 -10.01 8.66 -9.56
C LYS A 73 -9.16 7.48 -10.03
N LYS A 74 -9.83 6.36 -10.34
CA LYS A 74 -9.19 5.18 -10.94
C LYS A 74 -8.73 5.50 -12.38
N MET A 75 -7.69 4.82 -12.81
CA MET A 75 -7.21 4.87 -14.18
C MET A 75 -8.12 4.05 -15.10
N ALA A 76 -8.20 4.42 -16.39
CA ALA A 76 -8.89 3.62 -17.38
C ALA A 76 -8.15 2.29 -17.65
N VAL A 77 -8.88 1.24 -18.01
CA VAL A 77 -8.31 -0.08 -18.32
C VAL A 77 -7.22 0.00 -19.41
N ALA A 78 -7.43 0.84 -20.41
CA ALA A 78 -6.44 1.08 -21.47
C ALA A 78 -5.11 1.61 -20.94
N GLN A 79 -5.12 2.45 -19.88
CA GLN A 79 -3.91 2.98 -19.24
C GLN A 79 -3.16 1.88 -18.46
N TYR A 80 -3.89 1.01 -17.73
CA TYR A 80 -3.27 -0.17 -17.09
C TYR A 80 -2.61 -1.08 -18.13
N LYS A 81 -3.30 -1.31 -19.27
CA LYS A 81 -2.77 -2.13 -20.37
C LYS A 81 -1.50 -1.50 -20.94
N ALA A 82 -1.50 -0.20 -21.23
CA ALA A 82 -0.31 0.51 -21.73
C ALA A 82 0.88 0.44 -20.78
N ILE A 83 0.64 0.54 -19.46
CA ILE A 83 1.69 0.39 -18.44
C ILE A 83 2.23 -1.03 -18.43
N SER A 84 1.33 -2.04 -18.46
CA SER A 84 1.70 -3.45 -18.50
C SER A 84 2.56 -3.77 -19.73
N ASP A 85 2.15 -3.34 -20.92
CA ASP A 85 2.84 -3.60 -22.17
C ASP A 85 4.25 -2.98 -22.21
N LYS A 86 4.39 -1.75 -21.71
CA LYS A 86 5.69 -1.08 -21.58
C LYS A 86 6.59 -1.79 -20.58
N TRP A 87 6.04 -2.18 -19.40
CA TRP A 87 6.78 -2.92 -18.39
C TRP A 87 7.20 -4.30 -18.90
N GLU A 88 6.31 -5.01 -19.58
CA GLU A 88 6.58 -6.34 -20.18
C GLU A 88 7.67 -6.24 -21.24
N SER A 89 7.55 -5.28 -22.17
CA SER A 89 8.54 -5.06 -23.21
C SER A 89 9.94 -4.82 -22.63
N ALA A 90 10.05 -3.95 -21.62
CA ALA A 90 11.31 -3.64 -20.96
C ALA A 90 11.86 -4.79 -20.10
N SER A 91 10.99 -5.66 -19.59
CA SER A 91 11.35 -6.80 -18.74
C SER A 91 11.50 -8.12 -19.51
N LYS A 92 11.25 -8.12 -20.81
CA LYS A 92 11.18 -9.30 -21.69
C LYS A 92 12.28 -10.36 -21.48
N PRO A 93 13.56 -10.01 -21.26
CA PRO A 93 14.62 -11.00 -21.05
C PRO A 93 14.43 -11.89 -19.81
N PHE A 94 13.60 -11.47 -18.86
CA PHE A 94 13.38 -12.13 -17.57
C PHE A 94 11.97 -12.71 -17.41
N LEU A 95 11.14 -12.62 -18.46
CA LEU A 95 9.75 -13.04 -18.45
C LEU A 95 9.56 -14.35 -19.18
N ARG A 96 8.49 -15.08 -18.84
CA ARG A 96 8.09 -16.29 -19.57
C ARG A 96 7.35 -15.90 -20.84
N PRO A 97 7.72 -16.44 -22.01
CA PRO A 97 6.95 -16.23 -23.22
C PRO A 97 5.51 -16.75 -23.08
N GLY A 98 4.53 -16.01 -23.63
CA GLY A 98 3.11 -16.43 -23.68
C GLY A 98 2.37 -16.35 -22.33
N HIS A 99 2.94 -15.77 -21.29
CA HIS A 99 2.24 -15.55 -20.01
C HIS A 99 1.53 -14.19 -20.03
N ASP A 100 0.31 -14.13 -19.48
CA ASP A 100 -0.49 -12.90 -19.38
C ASP A 100 -0.12 -12.10 -18.13
N TYR A 101 0.79 -11.14 -18.31
CA TYR A 101 1.24 -10.26 -17.24
C TYR A 101 0.26 -9.13 -16.93
N PHE A 102 -0.65 -8.83 -17.84
CA PHE A 102 -1.69 -7.85 -17.60
C PHE A 102 -2.67 -8.35 -16.54
N THR A 103 -3.15 -9.59 -16.67
CA THR A 103 -3.99 -10.21 -15.63
C THR A 103 -3.25 -10.32 -14.29
N ASP A 104 -1.94 -10.67 -14.28
CA ASP A 104 -1.15 -10.66 -13.06
C ASP A 104 -1.10 -9.25 -12.41
N LEU A 105 -0.97 -8.18 -13.21
CA LEU A 105 -0.96 -6.81 -12.72
C LEU A 105 -2.31 -6.43 -12.10
N LEU A 106 -3.43 -6.76 -12.76
CA LEU A 106 -4.77 -6.49 -12.23
C LEU A 106 -4.98 -7.19 -10.88
N ALA A 107 -4.64 -8.48 -10.78
CA ALA A 107 -4.70 -9.22 -9.53
C ALA A 107 -3.82 -8.60 -8.43
N LYS A 108 -2.66 -8.02 -8.77
CA LYS A 108 -1.83 -7.29 -7.80
C LYS A 108 -2.45 -5.96 -7.40
N LEU A 109 -3.13 -5.25 -8.30
CA LEU A 109 -3.84 -4.02 -7.97
C LEU A 109 -4.92 -4.25 -6.92
N ASP A 110 -5.66 -5.36 -7.01
CA ASP A 110 -6.68 -5.72 -6.02
C ASP A 110 -6.09 -6.08 -4.65
N CYS A 111 -4.84 -6.56 -4.62
CA CYS A 111 -4.14 -6.89 -3.37
C CYS A 111 -3.42 -5.69 -2.73
N VAL A 112 -3.41 -4.49 -3.35
CA VAL A 112 -2.74 -3.32 -2.79
C VAL A 112 -3.60 -2.66 -1.72
N THR A 113 -3.20 -2.83 -0.46
CA THR A 113 -3.81 -2.16 0.69
C THR A 113 -3.13 -0.84 1.04
N VAL A 114 -1.85 -0.67 0.66
CA VAL A 114 -1.05 0.54 0.95
C VAL A 114 -0.43 1.05 -0.35
N PRO A 115 -0.96 2.12 -0.95
CA PRO A 115 -0.40 2.77 -2.13
C PRO A 115 1.04 3.28 -1.91
N LYS A 116 1.76 3.56 -3.00
CA LYS A 116 3.06 4.24 -2.90
C LYS A 116 2.87 5.69 -2.44
N GLY A 117 3.75 6.14 -1.55
CA GLY A 117 3.65 7.44 -0.89
C GLY A 117 2.89 7.39 0.44
N GLU A 118 2.26 6.26 0.76
CA GLU A 118 1.60 5.99 2.03
C GLU A 118 2.38 4.96 2.86
N THR A 119 3.70 5.01 2.76
CA THR A 119 4.57 4.19 3.60
C THR A 119 4.66 4.78 4.99
N LEU A 120 5.10 3.95 5.94
CA LEU A 120 5.37 4.38 7.31
C LEU A 120 6.37 5.56 7.35
N GLU A 121 7.37 5.55 6.46
CA GLU A 121 8.35 6.61 6.32
C GLU A 121 7.71 7.93 5.84
N ALA A 122 6.83 7.86 4.85
CA ALA A 122 6.12 9.04 4.35
C ALA A 122 5.17 9.63 5.41
N ALA A 123 4.49 8.78 6.18
CA ALA A 123 3.68 9.20 7.32
C ALA A 123 4.54 9.88 8.40
N PHE A 124 5.74 9.33 8.66
CA PHE A 124 6.66 9.88 9.64
C PHE A 124 7.20 11.26 9.24
N GLU A 125 7.54 11.46 7.97
CA GLU A 125 7.97 12.78 7.49
C GLU A 125 6.84 13.82 7.58
N ARG A 126 5.59 13.44 7.26
CA ARG A 126 4.42 14.33 7.49
C ARG A 126 4.21 14.63 8.97
N ALA A 127 4.33 13.61 9.83
CA ALA A 127 4.18 13.78 11.27
C ALA A 127 5.18 14.77 11.88
N LYS A 128 6.38 14.88 11.31
CA LYS A 128 7.40 15.87 11.74
C LYS A 128 7.02 17.30 11.41
N THR A 129 6.26 17.53 10.35
CA THR A 129 5.90 18.88 9.89
C THR A 129 4.61 19.40 10.50
N GLN A 130 3.80 18.52 11.08
CA GLN A 130 2.52 18.87 11.66
C GLN A 130 2.61 19.13 13.17
N PRO A 131 1.76 20.02 13.73
CA PRO A 131 1.71 20.23 15.16
C PRO A 131 1.25 18.96 15.89
N PRO A 132 1.85 18.64 17.04
CA PRO A 132 1.41 17.52 17.85
C PRO A 132 -0.05 17.65 18.31
N PRO A 133 -0.78 16.54 18.47
CA PRO A 133 -2.14 16.57 19.02
C PRO A 133 -2.19 17.21 20.41
N ALA A 134 -3.27 17.96 20.68
CA ALA A 134 -3.38 18.74 21.93
C ALA A 134 -3.24 17.87 23.19
N LYS A 135 -3.85 16.68 23.22
CA LYS A 135 -3.79 15.77 24.39
C LYS A 135 -2.38 15.34 24.77
N VAL A 136 -1.46 15.24 23.82
CA VAL A 136 -0.08 14.79 24.10
C VAL A 136 0.84 15.94 24.49
N LEU A 137 0.42 17.19 24.38
CA LEU A 137 1.25 18.36 24.73
C LEU A 137 1.64 18.41 26.21
N ILE A 138 0.85 17.79 27.10
CA ILE A 138 1.17 17.64 28.53
C ILE A 138 2.40 16.75 28.76
N HIS A 139 2.75 15.91 27.82
CA HIS A 139 3.90 15.01 27.93
C HIS A 139 5.19 15.75 27.52
N GLN A 140 6.23 15.72 28.35
CA GLN A 140 7.46 16.48 28.08
C GLN A 140 8.32 15.88 26.97
N ASN A 141 8.24 14.57 26.74
CA ASN A 141 9.06 13.88 25.75
C ASN A 141 8.56 14.18 24.33
N THR A 142 9.40 14.82 23.51
CA THR A 142 9.12 15.21 22.12
C THR A 142 8.92 14.00 21.20
N GLU A 143 9.58 12.88 21.48
CA GLU A 143 9.43 11.66 20.69
C GLU A 143 8.05 11.00 20.90
N VAL A 144 7.50 11.05 22.13
CA VAL A 144 6.12 10.62 22.41
C VAL A 144 5.12 11.48 21.65
N ARG A 145 5.36 12.81 21.61
CA ARG A 145 4.52 13.73 20.82
C ARG A 145 4.59 13.40 19.32
N LEU A 146 5.78 13.13 18.79
CA LEU A 146 5.98 12.74 17.40
C LEU A 146 5.33 11.39 17.10
N LEU A 147 5.40 10.42 18.02
CA LEU A 147 4.69 9.14 17.86
C LEU A 147 3.16 9.33 17.81
N ALA A 148 2.62 10.24 18.62
CA ALA A 148 1.19 10.57 18.56
C ALA A 148 0.79 11.18 17.21
N SER A 149 1.61 12.09 16.66
CA SER A 149 1.43 12.65 15.32
C SER A 149 1.51 11.57 14.24
N LEU A 150 2.46 10.65 14.35
CA LEU A 150 2.57 9.50 13.44
C LEU A 150 1.33 8.61 13.49
N CYS A 151 0.80 8.33 14.69
CA CYS A 151 -0.41 7.51 14.83
C CYS A 151 -1.63 8.19 14.19
N ARG A 152 -1.75 9.52 14.27
CA ARG A 152 -2.78 10.30 13.58
C ARG A 152 -2.64 10.16 12.07
N GLU A 153 -1.46 10.37 11.51
CA GLU A 153 -1.19 10.21 10.09
C GLU A 153 -1.53 8.80 9.58
N LEU A 154 -1.16 7.78 10.36
CA LEU A 154 -1.47 6.38 10.02
C LEU A 154 -2.98 6.11 10.04
N GLN A 155 -3.73 6.74 10.96
CA GLN A 155 -5.18 6.62 11.02
C GLN A 155 -5.85 7.33 9.84
N GLU A 156 -5.38 8.53 9.47
CA GLU A 156 -5.85 9.25 8.29
C GLU A 156 -5.65 8.43 7.01
N MET A 157 -4.51 7.74 6.89
CA MET A 157 -4.25 6.81 5.78
C MET A 157 -5.17 5.58 5.80
N ALA A 158 -5.48 5.05 6.99
CA ALA A 158 -6.32 3.87 7.17
C ALA A 158 -7.82 4.19 7.08
N GLY A 159 -8.23 5.48 7.19
CA GLY A 159 -9.61 5.89 7.26
C GLY A 159 -10.32 5.27 8.47
N ASP A 160 -11.45 4.62 8.25
CA ASP A 160 -12.25 3.96 9.30
C ASP A 160 -11.68 2.61 9.75
N GLN A 161 -10.60 2.14 9.13
CA GLN A 161 -9.96 0.87 9.50
C GLN A 161 -8.89 1.07 10.55
N PRO A 162 -8.63 0.08 11.42
CA PRO A 162 -7.55 0.18 12.39
C PRO A 162 -6.19 0.21 11.70
N SER A 163 -5.36 1.16 12.07
CA SER A 163 -4.01 1.32 11.55
C SER A 163 -3.05 0.28 12.13
N MET A 164 -2.15 -0.26 11.29
CA MET A 164 -1.13 -1.20 11.71
C MET A 164 0.11 -0.47 12.21
N LEU A 165 0.57 -0.78 13.42
CA LEU A 165 1.78 -0.20 14.00
C LEU A 165 2.81 -1.30 14.30
N CYS A 166 3.74 -1.50 13.37
CA CYS A 166 4.88 -2.40 13.60
C CYS A 166 5.92 -1.70 14.48
N GLN A 167 6.01 -2.10 15.74
CA GLN A 167 6.87 -1.44 16.74
C GLN A 167 8.36 -1.44 16.36
N MET A 168 8.85 -2.51 15.71
CA MET A 168 10.24 -2.57 15.25
C MET A 168 10.51 -1.56 14.12
N SER A 169 9.62 -1.48 13.14
CA SER A 169 9.75 -0.51 12.04
C SER A 169 9.70 0.92 12.55
N VAL A 170 8.80 1.19 13.51
CA VAL A 170 8.72 2.51 14.18
C VAL A 170 10.00 2.79 14.97
N ALA A 171 10.53 1.81 15.72
CA ALA A 171 11.78 1.98 16.45
C ALA A 171 12.92 2.40 15.53
N HIS A 172 13.07 1.75 14.38
CA HIS A 172 14.09 2.12 13.39
C HIS A 172 13.92 3.56 12.86
N LEU A 173 12.68 4.03 12.64
CA LEU A 173 12.44 5.41 12.20
C LEU A 173 12.85 6.44 13.26
N PHE A 174 12.71 6.09 14.54
CA PHE A 174 13.13 6.93 15.67
C PHE A 174 14.61 6.73 16.05
N GLY A 175 15.37 5.92 15.29
CA GLY A 175 16.78 5.64 15.56
C GLY A 175 17.04 4.70 16.74
N HIS A 176 16.02 3.98 17.21
CA HIS A 176 16.16 3.01 18.31
C HIS A 176 16.45 1.59 17.79
N SER A 177 17.35 0.90 18.45
CA SER A 177 17.67 -0.51 18.15
C SER A 177 16.63 -1.51 18.70
N SER A 178 15.76 -1.08 19.61
CA SER A 178 14.80 -1.93 20.32
C SER A 178 13.38 -1.36 20.28
N HIS A 179 12.41 -2.24 20.04
CA HIS A 179 10.98 -1.90 20.10
C HIS A 179 10.47 -1.57 21.52
N ARG A 180 11.25 -1.86 22.55
CA ARG A 180 10.82 -1.71 23.96
C ARG A 180 10.47 -0.25 24.28
N THR A 181 11.24 0.69 23.79
CA THR A 181 10.98 2.13 23.95
C THR A 181 9.63 2.51 23.33
N ILE A 182 9.38 2.07 22.08
CA ILE A 182 8.12 2.32 21.39
C ILE A 182 6.95 1.69 22.13
N SER A 183 7.12 0.46 22.64
CA SER A 183 6.09 -0.22 23.44
C SER A 183 5.70 0.59 24.68
N ASN A 184 6.66 1.21 25.36
CA ASN A 184 6.39 2.06 26.51
C ASN A 184 5.65 3.35 26.10
N TRP A 185 6.04 3.99 25.00
CA TRP A 185 5.34 5.18 24.49
C TRP A 185 3.90 4.88 24.04
N ILE A 186 3.66 3.71 23.44
CA ILE A 186 2.30 3.24 23.11
C ILE A 186 1.46 3.09 24.39
N LYS A 187 2.04 2.60 25.50
CA LYS A 187 1.33 2.53 26.79
C LYS A 187 0.93 3.93 27.27
N VAL A 188 1.81 4.92 27.12
CA VAL A 188 1.50 6.34 27.46
C VAL A 188 0.33 6.83 26.61
N LEU A 189 0.37 6.64 25.29
CA LEU A 189 -0.71 7.06 24.40
C LEU A 189 -2.05 6.35 24.69
N LYS A 190 -2.01 5.11 25.18
CA LYS A 190 -3.21 4.40 25.66
C LYS A 190 -3.75 4.99 26.94
N ILE A 191 -2.89 5.36 27.90
CA ILE A 191 -3.28 6.02 29.16
C ILE A 191 -3.92 7.39 28.88
N LEU A 192 -3.44 8.09 27.84
CA LEU A 192 -4.00 9.36 27.40
C LEU A 192 -5.28 9.21 26.53
N ASP A 193 -5.81 7.98 26.41
CA ASP A 193 -6.98 7.66 25.58
C ASP A 193 -6.83 8.12 24.11
N MET A 194 -5.60 8.12 23.60
CA MET A 194 -5.30 8.45 22.21
C MET A 194 -5.21 7.23 21.31
N LEU A 195 -4.97 6.04 21.88
CA LEU A 195 -4.90 4.78 21.16
C LEU A 195 -5.80 3.74 21.80
N LYS A 196 -6.66 3.10 21.01
CA LYS A 196 -7.43 1.92 21.38
C LYS A 196 -6.94 0.72 20.60
N VAL A 197 -6.73 -0.41 21.29
CA VAL A 197 -6.34 -1.66 20.63
C VAL A 197 -7.54 -2.23 19.88
N ALA A 198 -7.43 -2.37 18.58
CA ALA A 198 -8.41 -3.07 17.74
C ALA A 198 -8.08 -4.57 17.67
N GLU A 199 -6.81 -4.87 17.37
CA GLU A 199 -6.31 -6.25 17.30
C GLU A 199 -4.98 -6.32 18.08
N PRO A 200 -4.87 -7.23 19.06
CA PRO A 200 -3.61 -7.40 19.78
C PRO A 200 -2.54 -8.01 18.88
N CYS A 201 -1.27 -7.77 19.23
CA CYS A 201 -0.14 -8.42 18.58
C CYS A 201 -0.25 -9.95 18.75
N SER A 202 -0.10 -10.69 17.66
CA SER A 202 0.00 -12.15 17.65
C SER A 202 1.20 -12.59 16.80
N TRP A 203 1.52 -13.89 16.84
CA TRP A 203 2.67 -14.41 16.11
C TRP A 203 2.59 -14.07 14.62
N GLY A 204 3.60 -13.34 14.11
CA GLY A 204 3.65 -12.89 12.71
C GLY A 204 2.72 -11.73 12.33
N LYS A 205 1.91 -11.19 13.29
CA LYS A 205 1.02 -10.06 13.00
C LYS A 205 1.29 -8.91 13.96
N ALA A 206 1.53 -7.71 13.42
CA ALA A 206 1.62 -6.50 14.22
C ALA A 206 0.25 -6.14 14.82
N ALA A 207 0.27 -5.51 16.01
CA ALA A 207 -0.95 -4.98 16.60
C ALA A 207 -1.57 -3.90 15.73
N ARG A 208 -2.91 -3.82 15.77
CA ARG A 208 -3.67 -2.75 15.12
C ARG A 208 -4.35 -1.87 16.16
N TYR A 209 -4.41 -0.59 15.87
CA TYR A 209 -4.92 0.43 16.76
C TYR A 209 -5.86 1.38 16.02
N PHE A 210 -6.85 1.89 16.74
CA PHE A 210 -7.56 3.10 16.38
C PHE A 210 -6.91 4.28 17.10
N TYR A 211 -6.60 5.32 16.34
CA TYR A 211 -6.26 6.61 16.91
C TYR A 211 -7.55 7.37 17.22
N VAL A 212 -7.68 7.86 18.47
CA VAL A 212 -8.84 8.58 18.98
C VAL A 212 -8.35 9.94 19.48
N ALA A 213 -8.68 11.00 18.76
CA ALA A 213 -8.28 12.37 19.12
C ALA A 213 -9.28 13.03 20.08
#